data_3d6a876951f51bee15e1d6d083aa53a9
#
_entry.id   3d6a876951f51bee15e1d6d083aa53a9
#
_cell.length_a   1.000
_cell.length_b   1.000
_cell.length_c   1.000
_cell.angle_alpha   90.00
_cell.angle_beta   90.00
_cell.angle_gamma   90.00
#
_symmetry.space_group_name_H-M   'P 1'
#
loop_
_entity.id
_entity.type
_entity.pdbx_description
1 polymer ?
#
loop_
_entity_poly.entity_id
_entity_poly.type
_entity_poly.pdbx_seq_one_letter_code
_entity_poly.pdbx_strand_id
1 'polypeptide(L)'
;MKFGCRETGDHEKEDLGMAILINEEKKLFTLNTKNTTYQMKVIDYGYLAHLYYGKKMDGDMSYVITHYDRGFSGNPYEAQEHREFSLDNIPLEYSCYGNGDFRTPAFNIKDIEGIHGCDLRYVSYEVMDSKYSLKGLPAAYTNDGEKGETLKIVLQDPQVGVEVDLLYGIIEDKDLITRSAIVRNISDADIFVAKASSVSLDFVTGDYDLIHFHGRHAMERMYEREAINHGVKKIGSTRGTSSHQHSPFVVIAGKDANEDAGDCYGISFLYSGSFNCEVEKDQTDQVRLNMGVQDEMFEYVLYPESEFVAPEVVMVY
;
A
#
# COMPACT_ATOMS: atom_id res chain seq x y z
N MET A 1 -31.37 -28.91 53.11
CA MET A 1 -30.65 -27.76 52.48
C MET A 1 -30.02 -28.23 51.19
N LYS A 2 -30.63 -27.86 50.06
CA LYS A 2 -30.08 -28.17 48.73
C LYS A 2 -29.44 -26.88 48.21
N PHE A 3 -28.14 -26.89 48.01
CA PHE A 3 -27.41 -25.80 47.31
C PHE A 3 -27.50 -26.08 45.79
N GLY A 4 -28.22 -25.22 45.12
CA GLY A 4 -28.26 -25.20 43.65
C GLY A 4 -26.99 -24.58 43.09
N CYS A 5 -26.30 -25.34 42.27
CA CYS A 5 -25.22 -24.84 41.41
C CYS A 5 -25.88 -24.06 40.26
N ARG A 6 -25.56 -22.76 40.12
CA ARG A 6 -25.88 -21.99 38.92
C ARG A 6 -24.81 -22.31 37.91
N GLU A 7 -25.21 -22.92 36.83
CA GLU A 7 -24.42 -22.98 35.61
C GLU A 7 -24.40 -21.56 34.97
N THR A 8 -23.26 -20.94 35.02
CA THR A 8 -22.96 -19.76 34.17
C THR A 8 -22.63 -20.33 32.81
N GLY A 9 -23.60 -20.31 31.92
CA GLY A 9 -23.35 -20.54 30.50
C GLY A 9 -22.54 -19.37 29.94
N ASP A 10 -21.26 -19.58 29.79
CA ASP A 10 -20.44 -18.78 28.86
C ASP A 10 -20.93 -19.10 27.44
N HIS A 11 -21.76 -18.22 26.92
CA HIS A 11 -21.95 -18.14 25.50
C HIS A 11 -20.63 -17.56 24.90
N GLU A 12 -19.71 -18.45 24.57
CA GLU A 12 -18.76 -18.15 23.52
C GLU A 12 -19.60 -17.79 22.27
N LYS A 13 -19.74 -16.49 22.03
CA LYS A 13 -20.10 -16.01 20.70
C LYS A 13 -18.98 -16.51 19.80
N GLU A 14 -19.27 -17.46 18.94
CA GLU A 14 -18.49 -17.68 17.74
C GLU A 14 -18.37 -16.31 17.08
N ASP A 15 -17.19 -15.73 17.19
CA ASP A 15 -16.80 -14.55 16.46
C ASP A 15 -16.73 -15.03 15.00
N LEU A 16 -17.84 -14.83 14.29
CA LEU A 16 -17.90 -15.01 12.84
C LEU A 16 -16.96 -13.95 12.27
N GLY A 17 -15.67 -14.33 12.13
CA GLY A 17 -14.56 -13.46 11.86
C GLY A 17 -14.83 -12.60 10.63
N MET A 18 -15.03 -11.30 10.87
CA MET A 18 -14.91 -10.29 9.81
C MET A 18 -13.41 -10.13 9.52
N ALA A 19 -13.04 -10.24 8.25
CA ALA A 19 -11.65 -10.03 7.83
C ALA A 19 -11.21 -8.58 8.07
N ILE A 20 -12.16 -7.65 8.11
CA ILE A 20 -11.92 -6.22 8.31
C ILE A 20 -12.43 -5.79 9.68
N LEU A 21 -11.52 -5.34 10.54
CA LEU A 21 -11.81 -4.81 11.86
C LEU A 21 -11.46 -3.32 11.92
N ILE A 22 -12.39 -2.50 12.41
CA ILE A 22 -12.19 -1.06 12.48
C ILE A 22 -12.41 -0.58 13.91
N ASN A 23 -11.40 0.07 14.47
CA ASN A 23 -11.52 0.80 15.70
C ASN A 23 -11.73 2.29 15.37
N GLU A 24 -12.99 2.75 15.44
CA GLU A 24 -13.39 4.10 15.10
C GLU A 24 -12.74 5.18 15.98
N GLU A 25 -12.61 4.91 17.28
CA GLU A 25 -12.03 5.86 18.24
C GLU A 25 -10.57 6.13 17.90
N LYS A 26 -9.82 5.09 17.57
CA LYS A 26 -8.40 5.17 17.22
C LYS A 26 -8.16 5.42 15.75
N LYS A 27 -9.18 5.36 14.91
CA LYS A 27 -9.08 5.32 13.43
C LYS A 27 -8.05 4.28 12.96
N LEU A 28 -8.12 3.09 13.57
CA LEU A 28 -7.24 1.97 13.30
C LEU A 28 -7.98 0.93 12.46
N PHE A 29 -7.40 0.57 11.32
CA PHE A 29 -7.91 -0.41 10.38
C PHE A 29 -7.03 -1.65 10.43
N THR A 30 -7.64 -2.80 10.69
CA THR A 30 -6.95 -4.10 10.73
C THR A 30 -7.61 -5.03 9.72
N LEU A 31 -6.82 -5.52 8.79
CA LEU A 31 -7.23 -6.48 7.77
C LEU A 31 -6.60 -7.83 8.12
N ASN A 32 -7.43 -8.84 8.31
CA ASN A 32 -6.99 -10.18 8.65
C ASN A 32 -7.28 -11.16 7.52
N THR A 33 -6.31 -11.96 7.21
CA THR A 33 -6.52 -13.21 6.50
C THR A 33 -6.44 -14.38 7.51
N LYS A 34 -6.42 -15.60 7.02
CA LYS A 34 -6.27 -16.77 7.89
C LYS A 34 -4.99 -16.72 8.72
N ASN A 35 -3.86 -16.36 8.11
CA ASN A 35 -2.54 -16.40 8.73
C ASN A 35 -1.81 -15.05 8.75
N THR A 36 -2.39 -13.98 8.17
CA THR A 36 -1.73 -12.67 8.11
C THR A 36 -2.58 -11.56 8.68
N THR A 37 -1.92 -10.49 9.10
CA THR A 37 -2.52 -9.22 9.53
C THR A 37 -1.88 -8.08 8.76
N TYR A 38 -2.70 -7.15 8.27
CA TYR A 38 -2.28 -5.88 7.69
C TYR A 38 -2.93 -4.76 8.50
N GLN A 39 -2.15 -3.76 8.91
CA GLN A 39 -2.66 -2.72 9.79
C GLN A 39 -2.22 -1.34 9.36
N MET A 40 -3.16 -0.39 9.39
CA MET A 40 -2.94 1.01 9.08
C MET A 40 -3.76 1.91 10.00
N LYS A 41 -3.39 3.17 10.11
CA LYS A 41 -4.00 4.13 11.05
C LYS A 41 -3.98 5.54 10.50
N VAL A 42 -5.06 6.29 10.75
CA VAL A 42 -5.04 7.74 10.58
C VAL A 42 -4.35 8.36 11.78
N ILE A 43 -3.25 9.06 11.53
CA ILE A 43 -2.44 9.76 12.53
C ILE A 43 -2.72 11.25 12.53
N ASP A 44 -1.95 12.00 13.32
CA ASP A 44 -2.06 13.44 13.42
C ASP A 44 -2.06 14.12 12.04
N TYR A 45 -2.78 15.22 11.93
CA TYR A 45 -3.01 15.99 10.69
C TYR A 45 -3.72 15.22 9.59
N GLY A 46 -4.26 14.02 9.87
CA GLY A 46 -5.05 13.24 8.91
C GLY A 46 -4.24 12.40 7.92
N TYR A 47 -2.97 12.16 8.15
CA TYR A 47 -2.18 11.24 7.32
C TYR A 47 -2.53 9.79 7.60
N LEU A 48 -2.50 8.95 6.58
CA LEU A 48 -2.69 7.52 6.69
C LEU A 48 -1.33 6.81 6.77
N ALA A 49 -1.01 6.32 7.95
CA ALA A 49 0.24 5.60 8.21
C ALA A 49 0.07 4.10 8.02
N HIS A 50 1.10 3.46 7.45
CA HIS A 50 1.27 2.02 7.45
C HIS A 50 1.85 1.57 8.79
N LEU A 51 1.27 0.54 9.41
CA LEU A 51 1.75 0.05 10.71
C LEU A 51 2.39 -1.32 10.63
N TYR A 52 1.78 -2.24 9.90
CA TYR A 52 2.20 -3.63 9.91
C TYR A 52 1.65 -4.41 8.71
N TYR A 53 2.45 -5.28 8.16
CA TYR A 53 2.03 -6.39 7.32
C TYR A 53 2.91 -7.60 7.63
N GLY A 54 2.28 -8.75 7.91
CA GLY A 54 3.03 -9.95 8.25
C GLY A 54 2.17 -11.02 8.90
N LYS A 55 2.80 -11.89 9.70
CA LYS A 55 2.13 -12.98 10.42
C LYS A 55 0.95 -12.47 11.24
N LYS A 56 -0.13 -13.26 11.27
CA LYS A 56 -1.34 -12.92 12.04
C LYS A 56 -1.01 -12.59 13.49
N MET A 57 -1.51 -11.46 13.93
CA MET A 57 -1.29 -10.97 15.29
C MET A 57 -2.53 -10.22 15.81
N ASP A 58 -2.69 -10.22 17.10
CA ASP A 58 -3.67 -9.40 17.81
C ASP A 58 -2.96 -8.21 18.46
N GLY A 59 -3.56 -7.03 18.39
CA GLY A 59 -3.04 -5.83 19.04
C GLY A 59 -2.93 -4.63 18.12
N ASP A 60 -2.41 -3.54 18.68
CA ASP A 60 -2.27 -2.23 18.04
C ASP A 60 -0.78 -1.95 17.83
N MET A 61 -0.35 -1.89 16.57
CA MET A 61 1.03 -1.67 16.18
C MET A 61 1.40 -0.17 16.09
N SER A 62 0.57 0.74 16.60
CA SER A 62 0.83 2.19 16.53
C SER A 62 2.18 2.62 17.13
N TYR A 63 2.81 1.79 17.96
CA TYR A 63 4.12 2.06 18.55
C TYR A 63 5.27 2.08 17.52
N VAL A 64 5.06 1.59 16.30
CA VAL A 64 6.08 1.65 15.23
C VAL A 64 6.25 3.07 14.69
N ILE A 65 5.26 3.94 14.91
CA ILE A 65 5.35 5.35 14.54
C ILE A 65 6.19 6.05 15.61
N THR A 66 7.35 6.50 15.22
CA THR A 66 8.28 7.22 16.08
C THR A 66 8.45 8.66 15.61
N HIS A 67 8.45 9.58 16.55
CA HIS A 67 8.68 10.99 16.31
C HIS A 67 9.98 11.42 16.99
N TYR A 68 10.84 12.13 16.28
CA TYR A 68 12.06 12.69 16.85
C TYR A 68 12.49 13.96 16.12
N ASP A 69 13.01 14.93 16.86
CA ASP A 69 13.51 16.20 16.30
C ASP A 69 14.75 15.91 15.44
N ARG A 70 14.60 16.11 14.14
CA ARG A 70 15.66 15.91 13.15
C ARG A 70 16.29 17.22 12.69
N GLY A 71 15.90 18.35 13.29
CA GLY A 71 16.40 19.66 12.94
C GLY A 71 15.79 20.22 11.66
N PHE A 72 16.33 19.85 10.49
CA PHE A 72 15.86 20.32 9.18
C PHE A 72 15.06 19.22 8.47
N SER A 73 13.84 19.00 8.89
CA SER A 73 12.91 18.10 8.22
C SER A 73 11.71 18.87 7.68
N GLY A 74 11.13 18.41 6.57
CA GLY A 74 9.89 18.94 6.04
C GLY A 74 8.73 18.57 6.95
N ASN A 75 8.14 19.58 7.60
CA ASN A 75 6.96 19.38 8.44
C ASN A 75 5.73 19.92 7.70
N PRO A 76 4.54 19.29 7.86
CA PRO A 76 3.30 19.90 7.42
C PRO A 76 3.10 21.28 8.06
N TYR A 77 2.45 22.19 7.36
CA TYR A 77 2.23 23.55 7.85
C TYR A 77 1.55 23.57 9.23
N GLU A 78 0.61 22.66 9.48
CA GLU A 78 -0.14 22.55 10.74
C GLU A 78 0.72 22.04 11.89
N ALA A 79 1.84 21.37 11.62
CA ALA A 79 2.73 20.82 12.63
C ALA A 79 3.72 21.84 13.23
N GLN A 80 3.52 23.13 13.02
CA GLN A 80 4.41 24.27 13.35
C GLN A 80 5.29 24.11 14.58
N GLU A 81 4.71 23.74 15.71
CA GLU A 81 5.42 23.56 16.98
C GLU A 81 5.88 22.11 17.22
N HIS A 82 5.37 21.16 16.45
CA HIS A 82 5.71 19.74 16.52
C HIS A 82 6.88 19.43 15.58
N ARG A 83 8.07 19.90 15.91
CA ARG A 83 9.28 19.73 15.09
C ARG A 83 9.68 18.27 14.86
N GLU A 84 9.22 17.38 15.71
CA GLU A 84 9.41 15.93 15.62
C GLU A 84 8.44 15.24 14.67
N PHE A 85 7.39 15.92 14.17
CA PHE A 85 6.49 15.38 13.17
C PHE A 85 7.06 15.60 11.78
N SER A 86 7.59 14.55 11.17
CA SER A 86 8.19 14.60 9.84
C SER A 86 7.77 13.41 9.00
N LEU A 87 7.21 13.69 7.82
CA LEU A 87 6.69 12.64 6.93
C LEU A 87 7.79 11.76 6.35
N ASP A 88 9.02 12.23 6.25
CA ASP A 88 10.13 11.50 5.65
C ASP A 88 10.70 10.37 6.52
N ASN A 89 10.15 10.15 7.73
CA ASN A 89 10.47 9.01 8.59
C ASN A 89 9.24 8.25 9.10
N ILE A 90 8.04 8.73 8.81
CA ILE A 90 6.80 8.04 9.14
C ILE A 90 6.49 7.04 8.03
N PRO A 91 6.21 5.77 8.34
CA PRO A 91 5.75 4.82 7.33
C PRO A 91 4.37 5.25 6.83
N LEU A 92 4.26 5.50 5.53
CA LEU A 92 3.03 6.00 4.89
C LEU A 92 2.37 4.91 4.07
N GLU A 93 1.05 4.90 4.08
CA GLU A 93 0.26 3.95 3.30
C GLU A 93 0.20 4.32 1.81
N TYR A 94 0.24 5.63 1.50
CA TYR A 94 0.27 6.15 0.14
C TYR A 94 0.95 7.51 0.11
N SER A 95 2.26 7.51 -0.16
CA SER A 95 3.09 8.71 -0.10
C SER A 95 2.90 9.60 -1.33
N CYS A 96 2.97 10.91 -1.13
CA CYS A 96 2.83 11.91 -2.18
C CYS A 96 4.13 12.64 -2.44
N TYR A 97 4.31 13.11 -3.67
CA TYR A 97 5.39 14.03 -4.01
C TYR A 97 5.06 15.44 -3.50
N GLY A 98 6.03 16.10 -2.87
CA GLY A 98 5.98 17.53 -2.56
C GLY A 98 5.41 17.90 -1.19
N ASN A 99 5.03 16.93 -0.33
CA ASN A 99 4.43 17.18 0.98
C ASN A 99 5.41 17.08 2.17
N GLY A 100 6.71 16.91 1.90
CA GLY A 100 7.73 16.77 2.95
C GLY A 100 8.19 15.34 3.21
N ASP A 101 7.63 14.34 2.52
CA ASP A 101 8.24 13.03 2.37
C ASP A 101 9.20 13.08 1.17
N PHE A 102 10.49 12.91 1.40
CA PHE A 102 11.52 13.01 0.36
C PHE A 102 11.94 11.65 -0.22
N ARG A 103 11.32 10.56 0.25
CA ARG A 103 11.48 9.23 -0.32
C ARG A 103 10.71 9.11 -1.63
N THR A 104 10.97 8.05 -2.39
CA THR A 104 10.24 7.76 -3.64
C THR A 104 8.72 7.76 -3.41
N PRO A 105 7.96 8.67 -4.06
CA PRO A 105 6.53 8.77 -3.84
C PRO A 105 5.76 7.65 -4.54
N ALA A 106 4.63 7.26 -3.96
CA ALA A 106 3.64 6.42 -4.62
C ALA A 106 2.78 7.22 -5.62
N PHE A 107 2.59 8.51 -5.35
CA PHE A 107 1.69 9.39 -6.09
C PHE A 107 2.33 10.72 -6.45
N ASN A 108 2.14 11.14 -7.70
CA ASN A 108 2.58 12.44 -8.19
C ASN A 108 1.61 12.93 -9.25
N ILE A 109 1.13 14.14 -9.08
CA ILE A 109 0.30 14.85 -10.06
C ILE A 109 0.95 16.18 -10.43
N LYS A 110 0.50 16.71 -11.53
CA LYS A 110 0.89 18.01 -12.07
C LYS A 110 -0.36 18.78 -12.47
N ASP A 111 -0.42 20.05 -12.15
CA ASP A 111 -1.47 20.96 -12.62
C ASP A 111 -1.22 21.46 -14.06
N ILE A 112 -2.13 22.31 -14.56
CA ILE A 112 -2.03 22.88 -15.91
C ILE A 112 -0.83 23.86 -16.08
N GLU A 113 -0.28 24.37 -14.99
CA GLU A 113 0.90 25.23 -14.98
C GLU A 113 2.21 24.43 -14.92
N GLY A 114 2.10 23.11 -14.77
CA GLY A 114 3.25 22.20 -14.66
C GLY A 114 3.80 22.11 -13.25
N ILE A 115 3.07 22.56 -12.24
CA ILE A 115 3.48 22.48 -10.83
C ILE A 115 3.15 21.10 -10.30
N HIS A 116 4.17 20.44 -9.75
CA HIS A 116 4.04 19.16 -9.06
C HIS A 116 3.83 19.35 -7.57
N GLY A 117 3.01 18.52 -7.00
CA GLY A 117 2.80 18.44 -5.55
C GLY A 117 1.40 17.98 -5.20
N CYS A 118 1.30 17.23 -4.11
CA CYS A 118 0.03 16.75 -3.58
C CYS A 118 0.19 16.44 -2.10
N ASP A 119 -0.86 16.70 -1.31
CA ASP A 119 -0.88 16.44 0.12
C ASP A 119 -2.18 15.73 0.53
N LEU A 120 -2.25 14.43 0.24
CA LEU A 120 -3.43 13.61 0.50
C LEU A 120 -3.67 13.41 1.99
N ARG A 121 -4.90 13.69 2.42
CA ARG A 121 -5.38 13.49 3.79
C ARG A 121 -6.60 12.58 3.82
N TYR A 122 -6.71 11.80 4.87
CA TYR A 122 -7.85 10.91 5.09
C TYR A 122 -9.18 11.69 5.17
N VAL A 123 -10.20 11.16 4.49
CA VAL A 123 -11.58 11.69 4.51
C VAL A 123 -12.54 10.69 5.12
N SER A 124 -12.60 9.48 4.58
CA SER A 124 -13.59 8.46 4.97
C SER A 124 -13.14 7.06 4.58
N TYR A 125 -13.92 6.08 4.99
CA TYR A 125 -13.78 4.70 4.52
C TYR A 125 -15.14 4.07 4.22
N GLU A 126 -15.11 2.97 3.50
CA GLU A 126 -16.26 2.11 3.22
C GLU A 126 -15.82 0.64 3.25
N VAL A 127 -16.67 -0.23 3.82
CA VAL A 127 -16.48 -1.69 3.80
C VAL A 127 -17.52 -2.32 2.90
N MET A 128 -17.12 -3.21 2.03
CA MET A 128 -17.99 -3.95 1.11
C MET A 128 -17.85 -5.46 1.34
N ASP A 129 -18.97 -6.17 1.35
CA ASP A 129 -19.05 -7.63 1.58
C ASP A 129 -18.64 -8.47 0.35
N SER A 130 -17.86 -7.88 -0.54
CA SER A 130 -17.35 -8.54 -1.73
C SER A 130 -16.00 -7.98 -2.13
N LYS A 131 -15.17 -8.82 -2.79
CA LYS A 131 -13.94 -8.34 -3.43
C LYS A 131 -14.28 -7.37 -4.56
N TYR A 132 -13.64 -6.20 -4.58
CA TYR A 132 -13.81 -5.22 -5.66
C TYR A 132 -13.39 -5.80 -7.03
N SER A 133 -13.94 -5.23 -8.08
CA SER A 133 -13.50 -5.44 -9.46
C SER A 133 -13.06 -4.12 -10.08
N LEU A 134 -12.17 -4.18 -11.07
CA LEU A 134 -11.67 -3.01 -11.78
C LEU A 134 -12.22 -2.98 -13.20
N LYS A 135 -12.92 -1.91 -13.57
CA LYS A 135 -13.53 -1.78 -14.88
C LYS A 135 -12.46 -1.76 -15.98
N GLY A 136 -12.51 -2.77 -16.87
CA GLY A 136 -11.60 -2.86 -18.02
C GLY A 136 -10.16 -3.32 -17.71
N LEU A 137 -9.89 -3.72 -16.48
CA LEU A 137 -8.59 -4.23 -16.04
C LEU A 137 -8.73 -5.64 -15.44
N PRO A 138 -7.68 -6.47 -15.53
CA PRO A 138 -7.64 -7.75 -14.84
C PRO A 138 -7.62 -7.52 -13.31
N ALA A 139 -8.29 -8.39 -12.59
CA ALA A 139 -8.31 -8.40 -11.13
C ALA A 139 -8.41 -9.83 -10.63
N ALA A 140 -7.90 -10.10 -9.43
CA ALA A 140 -8.18 -11.34 -8.72
C ALA A 140 -9.67 -11.41 -8.38
N TYR A 141 -10.22 -12.61 -8.41
CA TYR A 141 -11.63 -12.86 -8.12
C TYR A 141 -11.79 -14.01 -7.14
N THR A 142 -12.95 -14.05 -6.49
CA THR A 142 -13.38 -15.17 -5.67
C THR A 142 -14.19 -16.14 -6.51
N ASN A 143 -14.03 -17.44 -6.26
CA ASN A 143 -14.87 -18.47 -6.85
C ASN A 143 -16.22 -18.54 -6.12
N ASP A 144 -17.17 -19.30 -6.69
CA ASP A 144 -18.47 -19.54 -6.04
C ASP A 144 -18.29 -20.16 -4.65
N GLY A 145 -18.85 -19.48 -3.64
CA GLY A 145 -18.76 -19.89 -2.25
C GLY A 145 -17.52 -19.40 -1.48
N GLU A 146 -16.56 -18.77 -2.14
CA GLU A 146 -15.45 -18.08 -1.46
C GLU A 146 -15.88 -16.69 -1.00
N LYS A 147 -15.47 -16.32 0.22
CA LYS A 147 -15.70 -14.97 0.74
C LYS A 147 -14.58 -14.04 0.31
N GLY A 148 -14.94 -12.82 -0.04
CA GLY A 148 -14.02 -11.71 -0.23
C GLY A 148 -14.64 -10.45 0.33
N GLU A 149 -13.85 -9.61 0.96
CA GLU A 149 -14.26 -8.32 1.49
C GLU A 149 -13.40 -7.22 0.88
N THR A 150 -13.89 -6.00 0.90
CA THR A 150 -13.10 -4.84 0.46
C THR A 150 -13.19 -3.72 1.48
N LEU A 151 -12.04 -3.20 1.88
CA LEU A 151 -11.93 -1.89 2.50
C LEU A 151 -11.56 -0.87 1.42
N LYS A 152 -12.31 0.21 1.33
CA LYS A 152 -11.99 1.40 0.55
C LYS A 152 -11.67 2.53 1.52
N ILE A 153 -10.53 3.20 1.36
CA ILE A 153 -10.16 4.41 2.10
C ILE A 153 -10.09 5.57 1.12
N VAL A 154 -10.76 6.65 1.43
CA VAL A 154 -10.79 7.88 0.63
C VAL A 154 -9.81 8.88 1.20
N LEU A 155 -8.88 9.32 0.35
CA LEU A 155 -7.94 10.40 0.62
C LEU A 155 -8.23 11.56 -0.32
N GLN A 156 -8.02 12.81 0.13
CA GLN A 156 -8.20 14.00 -0.72
C GLN A 156 -7.10 15.03 -0.47
N ASP A 157 -6.78 15.76 -1.53
CA ASP A 157 -6.14 17.07 -1.47
C ASP A 157 -7.10 18.09 -2.06
N PRO A 158 -7.83 18.87 -1.23
CA PRO A 158 -8.81 19.84 -1.71
C PRO A 158 -8.17 21.07 -2.37
N GLN A 159 -6.88 21.35 -2.15
CA GLN A 159 -6.19 22.49 -2.76
C GLN A 159 -5.91 22.24 -4.23
N VAL A 160 -5.51 21.02 -4.55
CA VAL A 160 -5.28 20.59 -5.93
C VAL A 160 -6.56 20.09 -6.58
N GLY A 161 -7.53 19.63 -5.77
CA GLY A 161 -8.79 19.08 -6.26
C GLY A 161 -8.64 17.64 -6.74
N VAL A 162 -7.92 16.82 -5.99
CA VAL A 162 -7.75 15.39 -6.27
C VAL A 162 -8.29 14.53 -5.12
N GLU A 163 -8.95 13.45 -5.49
CA GLU A 163 -9.38 12.37 -4.60
C GLU A 163 -8.73 11.06 -5.01
N VAL A 164 -8.33 10.26 -4.03
CA VAL A 164 -7.77 8.92 -4.25
C VAL A 164 -8.50 7.92 -3.37
N ASP A 165 -9.14 6.92 -4.00
CA ASP A 165 -9.65 5.74 -3.31
C ASP A 165 -8.54 4.68 -3.27
N LEU A 166 -8.13 4.29 -2.08
CA LEU A 166 -7.27 3.12 -1.88
C LEU A 166 -8.16 1.90 -1.64
N LEU A 167 -8.00 0.90 -2.48
CA LEU A 167 -8.76 -0.34 -2.42
C LEU A 167 -7.92 -1.47 -1.85
N TYR A 168 -8.46 -2.16 -0.85
CA TYR A 168 -7.89 -3.35 -0.21
C TYR A 168 -8.89 -4.48 -0.32
N GLY A 169 -8.62 -5.46 -1.17
CA GLY A 169 -9.44 -6.66 -1.27
C GLY A 169 -8.82 -7.78 -0.43
N ILE A 170 -9.62 -8.45 0.37
CA ILE A 170 -9.18 -9.54 1.23
C ILE A 170 -9.84 -10.83 0.75
N ILE A 171 -9.03 -11.88 0.53
CA ILE A 171 -9.50 -13.25 0.29
C ILE A 171 -8.92 -14.08 1.43
N GLU A 172 -9.69 -14.20 2.51
CA GLU A 172 -9.22 -14.69 3.81
C GLU A 172 -8.60 -16.09 3.73
N ASP A 173 -9.30 -17.04 3.12
CA ASP A 173 -8.88 -18.46 3.05
C ASP A 173 -7.61 -18.69 2.22
N LYS A 174 -7.23 -17.71 1.39
CA LYS A 174 -6.05 -17.78 0.51
C LYS A 174 -4.86 -16.97 1.01
N ASP A 175 -5.01 -16.29 2.15
CA ASP A 175 -4.00 -15.35 2.67
C ASP A 175 -3.61 -14.26 1.66
N LEU A 176 -4.58 -13.81 0.84
CA LEU A 176 -4.37 -12.81 -0.18
C LEU A 176 -4.91 -11.45 0.25
N ILE A 177 -4.09 -10.42 0.06
CA ILE A 177 -4.51 -9.02 0.10
C ILE A 177 -4.23 -8.41 -1.27
N THR A 178 -5.24 -7.78 -1.86
CA THR A 178 -5.09 -7.09 -3.14
C THR A 178 -5.15 -5.59 -2.95
N ARG A 179 -4.41 -4.86 -3.78
CA ARG A 179 -4.31 -3.40 -3.74
C ARG A 179 -4.57 -2.79 -5.11
N SER A 180 -5.25 -1.67 -5.11
CA SER A 180 -5.40 -0.78 -6.27
C SER A 180 -5.67 0.65 -5.78
N ALA A 181 -5.54 1.63 -6.66
CA ALA A 181 -5.90 3.02 -6.40
C ALA A 181 -6.76 3.55 -7.55
N ILE A 182 -7.78 4.36 -7.20
CA ILE A 182 -8.59 5.10 -8.18
C ILE A 182 -8.37 6.58 -7.90
N VAL A 183 -7.85 7.29 -8.89
CA VAL A 183 -7.59 8.74 -8.80
C VAL A 183 -8.70 9.48 -9.51
N ARG A 184 -9.35 10.45 -8.85
CA ARG A 184 -10.40 11.29 -9.42
C ARG A 184 -10.01 12.75 -9.39
N ASN A 185 -10.34 13.43 -10.47
CA ASN A 185 -10.26 14.88 -10.51
C ASN A 185 -11.59 15.46 -10.01
N ILE A 186 -11.53 16.10 -8.85
CA ILE A 186 -12.68 16.79 -8.22
C ILE A 186 -12.59 18.32 -8.36
N SER A 187 -11.67 18.82 -9.22
CA SER A 187 -11.51 20.23 -9.56
C SER A 187 -12.22 20.58 -10.87
N ASP A 188 -12.25 21.87 -11.20
CA ASP A 188 -12.80 22.39 -12.45
C ASP A 188 -11.76 22.49 -13.58
N ALA A 189 -10.49 22.13 -13.33
CA ALA A 189 -9.39 22.20 -14.28
C ALA A 189 -8.81 20.81 -14.59
N ASP A 190 -8.12 20.68 -15.71
CA ASP A 190 -7.39 19.48 -16.05
C ASP A 190 -6.21 19.29 -15.07
N ILE A 191 -6.00 18.08 -14.60
CA ILE A 191 -4.80 17.67 -13.89
C ILE A 191 -4.12 16.54 -14.64
N PHE A 192 -2.83 16.32 -14.38
CA PHE A 192 -2.05 15.28 -15.04
C PHE A 192 -1.51 14.33 -14.00
N VAL A 193 -1.89 13.05 -14.11
CA VAL A 193 -1.31 11.99 -13.29
C VAL A 193 0.07 11.66 -13.85
N ALA A 194 1.13 12.01 -13.13
CA ALA A 194 2.50 11.69 -13.48
C ALA A 194 2.97 10.36 -12.88
N LYS A 195 2.38 9.94 -11.76
CA LYS A 195 2.59 8.66 -11.12
C LYS A 195 1.39 8.27 -10.26
N ALA A 196 0.94 7.03 -10.38
CA ALA A 196 -0.05 6.44 -9.49
C ALA A 196 0.30 4.96 -9.30
N SER A 197 0.99 4.66 -8.21
CA SER A 197 1.31 3.28 -7.83
C SER A 197 0.05 2.55 -7.39
N SER A 198 -0.06 1.28 -7.71
CA SER A 198 -1.16 0.42 -7.24
C SER A 198 -0.95 0.00 -5.79
N VAL A 199 0.29 -0.09 -5.37
CA VAL A 199 0.71 -0.39 -4.00
C VAL A 199 1.90 0.48 -3.60
N SER A 200 1.87 0.95 -2.35
CA SER A 200 3.01 1.43 -1.58
C SER A 200 3.07 0.61 -0.31
N LEU A 201 4.24 0.16 0.08
CA LEU A 201 4.44 -0.66 1.26
C LEU A 201 5.73 -0.25 1.95
N ASP A 202 5.62 0.28 3.17
CA ASP A 202 6.73 0.71 3.99
C ASP A 202 7.07 -0.34 5.06
N PHE A 203 8.35 -0.69 5.16
CA PHE A 203 8.89 -1.56 6.19
C PHE A 203 9.75 -0.73 7.14
N VAL A 204 9.39 -0.71 8.42
CA VAL A 204 10.09 0.07 9.47
C VAL A 204 11.49 -0.47 9.81
N THR A 205 11.78 -1.70 9.38
CA THR A 205 13.11 -2.30 9.50
C THR A 205 13.60 -2.66 8.10
N GLY A 206 14.87 -2.41 7.80
CA GLY A 206 15.38 -2.47 6.42
C GLY A 206 16.32 -3.61 6.11
N ASP A 207 16.33 -4.68 6.90
CA ASP A 207 17.30 -5.78 6.67
C ASP A 207 16.71 -6.92 5.83
N TYR A 208 16.42 -6.58 4.57
CA TYR A 208 15.80 -7.46 3.59
C TYR A 208 16.68 -7.65 2.35
N ASP A 209 16.37 -8.71 1.61
CA ASP A 209 16.83 -8.94 0.24
C ASP A 209 15.64 -8.73 -0.73
N LEU A 210 15.97 -8.26 -1.93
CA LEU A 210 15.05 -8.22 -3.06
C LEU A 210 15.27 -9.44 -3.95
N ILE A 211 14.21 -10.19 -4.20
CA ILE A 211 14.20 -11.26 -5.19
C ILE A 211 13.38 -10.80 -6.39
N HIS A 212 13.95 -10.87 -7.56
CA HIS A 212 13.29 -10.54 -8.82
C HIS A 212 13.72 -11.46 -9.96
N PHE A 213 12.99 -11.37 -11.06
CA PHE A 213 13.20 -12.22 -12.22
C PHE A 213 13.44 -11.36 -13.45
N HIS A 214 14.55 -11.59 -14.11
CA HIS A 214 14.93 -10.94 -15.36
C HIS A 214 15.15 -11.94 -16.48
N GLY A 215 15.35 -11.47 -17.71
CA GLY A 215 15.69 -12.39 -18.76
C GLY A 215 15.69 -11.78 -20.17
N ARG A 216 15.81 -12.68 -21.11
CA ARG A 216 15.80 -12.42 -22.55
C ARG A 216 15.19 -13.60 -23.28
N HIS A 217 14.96 -13.47 -24.58
CA HIS A 217 14.46 -14.57 -25.41
C HIS A 217 15.24 -15.86 -25.18
N ALA A 218 14.55 -16.95 -24.93
CA ALA A 218 15.05 -18.28 -24.57
C ALA A 218 15.87 -18.37 -23.26
N MET A 219 15.87 -17.31 -22.45
CA MET A 219 16.47 -17.25 -21.11
C MET A 219 15.62 -16.36 -20.22
N GLU A 220 14.33 -16.63 -20.16
CA GLU A 220 13.35 -15.89 -19.36
C GLU A 220 13.40 -16.36 -17.91
N ARG A 221 12.97 -15.47 -16.98
CA ARG A 221 12.81 -15.74 -15.53
C ARG A 221 14.08 -16.20 -14.84
N MET A 222 15.20 -15.57 -15.19
CA MET A 222 16.44 -15.77 -14.44
C MET A 222 16.25 -15.18 -13.05
N TYR A 223 16.42 -16.01 -12.04
CA TYR A 223 16.30 -15.64 -10.63
C TYR A 223 17.51 -14.79 -10.21
N GLU A 224 17.23 -13.72 -9.49
CA GLU A 224 18.24 -12.90 -8.83
C GLU A 224 17.77 -12.53 -7.42
N ARG A 225 18.66 -12.67 -6.45
CA ARG A 225 18.49 -12.25 -5.06
C ARG A 225 19.64 -11.32 -4.69
N GLU A 226 19.32 -10.10 -4.26
CA GLU A 226 20.29 -9.09 -3.92
C GLU A 226 19.91 -8.37 -2.62
N ALA A 227 20.89 -7.92 -1.84
CA ALA A 227 20.63 -7.13 -0.65
C ALA A 227 20.04 -5.76 -1.03
N ILE A 228 19.02 -5.32 -0.28
CA ILE A 228 18.47 -3.97 -0.43
C ILE A 228 19.44 -3.01 0.27
N ASN A 229 20.11 -2.18 -0.54
CA ASN A 229 21.06 -1.17 -0.09
C ASN A 229 20.46 0.22 -0.19
N HIS A 230 21.06 1.22 0.48
CA HIS A 230 20.62 2.62 0.41
C HIS A 230 20.54 3.14 -1.02
N GLY A 231 19.49 3.87 -1.31
CA GLY A 231 19.12 4.35 -2.63
C GLY A 231 17.97 3.55 -3.23
N VAL A 232 17.71 3.74 -4.51
CA VAL A 232 16.54 3.18 -5.20
C VAL A 232 16.98 2.12 -6.20
N LYS A 233 16.46 0.90 -6.06
CA LYS A 233 16.47 -0.12 -7.11
C LYS A 233 15.17 -0.01 -7.91
N LYS A 234 15.29 0.18 -9.22
CA LYS A 234 14.16 0.24 -10.14
C LYS A 234 14.21 -0.92 -11.11
N ILE A 235 13.11 -1.66 -11.22
CA ILE A 235 12.89 -2.70 -12.22
C ILE A 235 11.57 -2.45 -12.94
N GLY A 236 11.44 -2.84 -14.18
CA GLY A 236 10.22 -2.61 -14.94
C GLY A 236 10.38 -2.80 -16.42
N SER A 237 9.40 -2.29 -17.17
CA SER A 237 9.39 -2.33 -18.62
C SER A 237 8.82 -1.03 -19.19
N THR A 238 9.47 -0.51 -20.22
CA THR A 238 9.01 0.63 -21.05
C THR A 238 8.61 0.17 -22.46
N ARG A 239 8.39 -1.15 -22.66
CA ARG A 239 8.18 -1.75 -23.99
C ARG A 239 6.72 -1.76 -24.45
N GLY A 240 5.79 -1.17 -23.71
CA GLY A 240 4.37 -1.31 -23.95
C GLY A 240 3.78 -2.63 -23.44
N THR A 241 4.62 -3.55 -22.96
CA THR A 241 4.26 -4.82 -22.32
C THR A 241 5.11 -5.05 -21.09
N SER A 242 4.69 -5.93 -20.19
CA SER A 242 5.49 -6.34 -19.02
C SER A 242 6.82 -6.99 -19.43
N SER A 243 6.89 -7.58 -20.61
CA SER A 243 8.07 -8.14 -21.30
C SER A 243 8.79 -9.29 -20.57
N HIS A 244 9.76 -9.89 -21.28
CA HIS A 244 10.66 -10.92 -20.74
C HIS A 244 11.87 -10.32 -19.99
N GLN A 245 12.08 -9.01 -20.11
CA GLN A 245 13.24 -8.33 -19.50
C GLN A 245 13.13 -8.33 -17.97
N HIS A 246 11.95 -8.02 -17.43
CA HIS A 246 11.63 -8.16 -16.01
C HIS A 246 10.21 -8.71 -15.85
N SER A 247 10.03 -9.63 -14.92
CA SER A 247 8.70 -10.10 -14.54
C SER A 247 8.02 -9.08 -13.63
N PRO A 248 6.71 -8.86 -13.75
CA PRO A 248 5.94 -7.97 -12.87
C PRO A 248 5.65 -8.65 -11.52
N PHE A 249 6.68 -9.22 -10.92
CA PHE A 249 6.65 -9.95 -9.66
C PHE A 249 7.97 -9.79 -8.92
N VAL A 250 7.89 -9.47 -7.63
CA VAL A 250 9.04 -9.35 -6.75
C VAL A 250 8.75 -9.99 -5.40
N VAL A 251 9.81 -10.33 -4.66
CA VAL A 251 9.70 -10.76 -3.27
C VAL A 251 10.65 -9.92 -2.41
N ILE A 252 10.13 -9.34 -1.33
CA ILE A 252 10.93 -8.80 -0.24
C ILE A 252 11.12 -9.95 0.75
N ALA A 253 12.34 -10.39 0.95
CA ALA A 253 12.67 -11.56 1.75
C ALA A 253 13.55 -11.19 2.94
N GLY A 254 13.28 -11.75 4.11
CA GLY A 254 14.21 -11.69 5.22
C GLY A 254 15.56 -12.29 4.82
N LYS A 255 16.66 -11.80 5.38
CA LYS A 255 18.02 -12.25 5.01
C LYS A 255 18.23 -13.76 5.15
N ASP A 256 17.61 -14.33 6.18
CA ASP A 256 17.72 -15.76 6.49
C ASP A 256 16.62 -16.60 5.82
N ALA A 257 15.73 -15.97 5.05
CA ALA A 257 14.65 -16.68 4.36
C ALA A 257 15.19 -17.58 3.24
N ASN A 258 14.64 -18.77 3.15
CA ASN A 258 14.94 -19.78 2.15
C ASN A 258 13.66 -20.55 1.80
N GLU A 259 13.73 -21.65 1.03
CA GLU A 259 12.57 -22.42 0.59
C GLU A 259 11.81 -23.12 1.73
N ASP A 260 12.42 -23.25 2.91
CA ASP A 260 11.86 -24.01 4.04
C ASP A 260 11.42 -23.12 5.21
N ALA A 261 11.97 -21.90 5.33
CA ALA A 261 11.72 -21.03 6.48
C ALA A 261 12.06 -19.55 6.19
N GLY A 262 11.48 -18.66 7.01
CA GLY A 262 11.73 -17.23 7.01
C GLY A 262 10.56 -16.43 6.47
N ASP A 263 10.62 -15.11 6.64
CA ASP A 263 9.56 -14.18 6.24
C ASP A 263 9.78 -13.71 4.81
N CYS A 264 8.73 -13.77 3.99
CA CYS A 264 8.76 -13.35 2.60
C CYS A 264 7.45 -12.63 2.24
N TYR A 265 7.58 -11.54 1.49
CA TYR A 265 6.45 -10.77 0.97
C TYR A 265 6.47 -10.84 -0.55
N GLY A 266 5.56 -11.62 -1.13
CA GLY A 266 5.39 -11.73 -2.58
C GLY A 266 4.44 -10.66 -3.09
N ILE A 267 4.86 -9.89 -4.09
CA ILE A 267 4.10 -8.79 -4.70
C ILE A 267 4.00 -9.04 -6.20
N SER A 268 2.78 -9.22 -6.71
CA SER A 268 2.50 -9.52 -8.12
C SER A 268 1.58 -8.48 -8.73
N PHE A 269 2.03 -7.85 -9.82
CA PHE A 269 1.25 -6.85 -10.54
C PHE A 269 0.44 -7.50 -11.66
N LEU A 270 -0.89 -7.40 -11.58
CA LEU A 270 -1.82 -8.00 -12.53
C LEU A 270 -2.04 -7.08 -13.74
N TYR A 271 -0.96 -6.84 -14.48
CA TYR A 271 -1.01 -5.98 -15.66
C TYR A 271 0.01 -6.44 -16.71
N SER A 272 -0.42 -6.46 -17.96
CA SER A 272 0.43 -6.89 -19.08
C SER A 272 1.13 -5.73 -19.81
N GLY A 273 0.85 -4.49 -19.44
CA GLY A 273 1.47 -3.30 -20.00
C GLY A 273 2.83 -2.96 -19.38
N SER A 274 3.34 -1.78 -19.69
CA SER A 274 4.56 -1.26 -19.08
C SER A 274 4.35 -1.02 -17.59
N PHE A 275 5.29 -1.46 -16.78
CA PHE A 275 5.22 -1.37 -15.32
C PHE A 275 6.51 -0.85 -14.72
N ASN A 276 6.41 -0.38 -13.49
CA ASN A 276 7.51 0.04 -12.65
C ASN A 276 7.38 -0.56 -11.26
N CYS A 277 8.50 -1.04 -10.71
CA CYS A 277 8.66 -1.41 -9.31
C CYS A 277 9.92 -0.73 -8.79
N GLU A 278 9.78 0.06 -7.74
CA GLU A 278 10.86 0.76 -7.06
C GLU A 278 10.96 0.25 -5.63
N VAL A 279 12.18 -0.10 -5.23
CA VAL A 279 12.49 -0.48 -3.85
C VAL A 279 13.58 0.46 -3.36
N GLU A 280 13.26 1.27 -2.38
CA GLU A 280 14.16 2.24 -1.76
C GLU A 280 14.51 1.81 -0.34
N LYS A 281 15.78 1.88 0.01
CA LYS A 281 16.22 1.92 1.40
C LYS A 281 16.64 3.35 1.71
N ASP A 282 15.95 3.99 2.65
CA ASP A 282 16.16 5.38 3.02
C ASP A 282 17.33 5.58 4.00
N GLN A 283 17.60 6.83 4.35
CA GLN A 283 18.67 7.21 5.28
C GLN A 283 18.44 6.78 6.73
N THR A 284 17.24 6.27 7.06
CA THR A 284 16.86 5.77 8.39
C THR A 284 16.73 4.26 8.42
N ASP A 285 17.24 3.58 7.38
CA ASP A 285 17.19 2.13 7.20
C ASP A 285 15.77 1.55 6.98
N GLN A 286 14.77 2.38 6.72
CA GLN A 286 13.45 1.91 6.32
C GLN A 286 13.46 1.51 4.85
N VAL A 287 12.61 0.55 4.49
CA VAL A 287 12.45 0.11 3.10
C VAL A 287 11.05 0.46 2.63
N ARG A 288 10.98 1.11 1.46
CA ARG A 288 9.73 1.38 0.73
C ARG A 288 9.69 0.63 -0.57
N LEU A 289 8.58 -0.05 -0.86
CA LEU A 289 8.28 -0.63 -2.16
C LEU A 289 7.08 0.09 -2.78
N ASN A 290 7.26 0.59 -4.01
CA ASN A 290 6.17 1.08 -4.85
C ASN A 290 6.07 0.23 -6.12
N MET A 291 4.86 -0.17 -6.53
CA MET A 291 4.65 -0.88 -7.79
C MET A 291 3.38 -0.39 -8.48
N GLY A 292 3.47 -0.15 -9.78
CA GLY A 292 2.36 0.32 -10.60
C GLY A 292 2.69 0.42 -12.08
N VAL A 293 1.89 1.19 -12.81
CA VAL A 293 2.13 1.53 -14.21
C VAL A 293 3.46 2.29 -14.32
N GLN A 294 4.19 2.06 -15.41
CA GLN A 294 5.45 2.76 -15.70
C GLN A 294 5.23 4.27 -15.71
N ASP A 295 6.02 4.98 -14.89
CA ASP A 295 5.93 6.42 -14.68
C ASP A 295 6.92 7.25 -15.53
N GLU A 296 7.86 6.59 -16.20
CA GLU A 296 8.81 7.28 -17.08
C GLU A 296 8.08 7.87 -18.29
N MET A 297 8.09 9.18 -18.43
CA MET A 297 7.37 9.93 -19.46
C MET A 297 5.83 9.70 -19.42
N PHE A 298 5.31 9.26 -18.29
CA PHE A 298 3.87 9.08 -18.10
C PHE A 298 3.22 10.41 -17.72
N GLU A 299 2.18 10.76 -18.45
CA GLU A 299 1.42 11.98 -18.24
C GLU A 299 -0.02 11.74 -18.70
N TYR A 300 -0.85 11.21 -17.79
CA TYR A 300 -2.25 10.92 -18.08
C TYR A 300 -3.11 12.13 -17.77
N VAL A 301 -3.79 12.67 -18.79
CA VAL A 301 -4.72 13.80 -18.61
C VAL A 301 -5.96 13.32 -17.89
N LEU A 302 -6.23 13.90 -16.73
CA LEU A 302 -7.40 13.63 -15.93
C LEU A 302 -8.33 14.85 -15.99
N TYR A 303 -9.32 14.77 -16.87
CA TYR A 303 -10.31 15.82 -17.04
C TYR A 303 -11.19 15.97 -15.79
N PRO A 304 -11.84 17.13 -15.55
CA PRO A 304 -12.83 17.28 -14.49
C PRO A 304 -13.83 16.12 -14.46
N GLU A 305 -14.15 15.62 -13.27
CA GLU A 305 -15.06 14.49 -13.01
C GLU A 305 -14.63 13.13 -13.63
N SER A 306 -13.42 13.04 -14.20
CA SER A 306 -12.91 11.79 -14.72
C SER A 306 -12.05 11.04 -13.70
N GLU A 307 -11.76 9.75 -13.99
CA GLU A 307 -10.97 8.90 -13.11
C GLU A 307 -9.86 8.16 -13.87
N PHE A 308 -8.77 7.91 -13.17
CA PHE A 308 -7.72 6.97 -13.56
C PHE A 308 -7.73 5.79 -12.59
N VAL A 309 -7.80 4.58 -13.12
CA VAL A 309 -7.81 3.33 -12.33
C VAL A 309 -6.45 2.66 -12.46
N ALA A 310 -5.71 2.57 -11.37
CA ALA A 310 -4.46 1.81 -11.32
C ALA A 310 -4.76 0.30 -11.37
N PRO A 311 -3.97 -0.50 -12.14
CA PRO A 311 -4.13 -1.95 -12.16
C PRO A 311 -3.89 -2.59 -10.79
N GLU A 312 -4.40 -3.80 -10.59
CA GLU A 312 -4.33 -4.49 -9.31
C GLU A 312 -2.95 -5.09 -9.02
N VAL A 313 -2.56 -5.03 -7.76
CA VAL A 313 -1.45 -5.80 -7.17
C VAL A 313 -2.02 -6.85 -6.21
N VAL A 314 -1.49 -8.06 -6.27
CA VAL A 314 -1.75 -9.13 -5.29
C VAL A 314 -0.55 -9.27 -4.38
N MET A 315 -0.80 -9.31 -3.08
CA MET A 315 0.22 -9.48 -2.04
C MET A 315 -0.03 -10.75 -1.25
N VAL A 316 1.05 -11.44 -0.91
CA VAL A 316 1.08 -12.61 -0.02
C VAL A 316 2.23 -12.48 0.96
N TYR A 317 2.03 -13.00 2.17
CA TYR A 317 3.07 -13.15 3.18
C TYR A 317 3.26 -14.61 3.53
#